data_98d9ec1a8294b81ed74f336d0cb7a290
#
_entry.id   98d9ec1a8294b81ed74f336d0cb7a290
#
_cell.length_a   1.000
_cell.length_b   1.000
_cell.length_c   1.000
_cell.angle_alpha   90.00
_cell.angle_beta   90.00
_cell.angle_gamma   90.00
#
_symmetry.space_group_name_H-M   'P 1'
#
loop_
_entity.id
_entity.type
_entity.pdbx_description
1 polymer ?
#
loop_
_entity_poly.entity_id
_entity_poly.type
_entity_poly.pdbx_seq_one_letter_code
_entity_poly.pdbx_strand_id
1 'polypeptide(L)'
;PEESDDTVMQYHRHHAPLWETCCNRVMEVPVLRRGEIMEMEHSQAFFEIANPRLAGTLVPVFSLRSEGSYGVGDFGDLRVMIDWVAYTGQRVLQILPINDTTVTHTWKDSYPYSCISIFALHPQYVDFRQLPALKDKKKAAEFEALREKLNALRQIDYERVNKAKREYLRLIFAQEGQKVLASTEFKRWFAEEQHWLVPYAQYCVLRDINGTADFSQWKDHRTWNEEDRNSLVSSRSKAYKEASYHYFVQFILARQMQAAHEYARQKHVILKGDIPIGVNRHGCDVWQEPRYFNLNGKAGAPPDPFSAKGQNWGFPTYNWDAMIADGCRWWVRRFQNMQKYFDAYRIDHVLGFFRIWEIPVESVHGLLGQFQPSLGFTRAEIESYGLMFREDFFCRPYITEEVLSQMFGDRAEQIAHTYFEPFQGPYLRFQKEYDTQCKIKEKVEDADIREALYSLVSDVLFLRDHKRPDLYHPRISVQYDYIYHQLSEADKAAFNRLYDDYFYHRNTHFWYREAMKKLPRLIEATRMLVCAEDLGMVPDCVPWVINDLKILSLELQSMP
;
A
#
# COMPACT_ATOMS: atom_id res chain seq x y z
N PRO A 1 11.25 28.86 -34.55
CA PRO A 1 11.63 28.92 -33.16
C PRO A 1 10.78 29.97 -32.47
N GLU A 2 9.48 29.72 -32.28
CA GLU A 2 8.51 30.55 -31.54
C GLU A 2 7.10 29.92 -31.56
N GLU A 3 7.01 28.59 -31.53
CA GLU A 3 5.70 27.90 -31.52
C GLU A 3 5.52 26.91 -30.33
N SER A 4 6.36 26.98 -29.27
CA SER A 4 6.27 26.03 -28.16
C SER A 4 5.60 26.54 -26.88
N ASP A 5 5.26 27.84 -26.81
CA ASP A 5 4.74 28.43 -25.57
C ASP A 5 3.20 28.49 -25.47
N ASP A 6 2.49 28.44 -26.60
CA ASP A 6 1.02 28.58 -26.58
C ASP A 6 0.29 27.29 -26.18
N THR A 7 0.88 26.12 -26.38
CA THR A 7 0.23 24.84 -26.06
C THR A 7 0.24 24.54 -24.57
N VAL A 8 1.29 24.90 -23.88
CA VAL A 8 1.40 24.76 -22.41
C VAL A 8 0.50 25.78 -21.70
N MET A 9 0.42 26.99 -22.22
CA MET A 9 -0.48 28.03 -21.69
C MET A 9 -1.96 27.74 -21.94
N GLN A 10 -2.33 27.03 -23.02
CA GLN A 10 -3.71 26.59 -23.24
C GLN A 10 -4.11 25.46 -22.31
N TYR A 11 -3.20 24.55 -21.93
CA TYR A 11 -3.47 23.49 -20.96
C TYR A 11 -3.79 24.07 -19.56
N HIS A 12 -3.12 25.14 -19.16
CA HIS A 12 -3.40 25.84 -17.89
C HIS A 12 -4.67 26.73 -17.92
N ARG A 13 -5.21 27.09 -19.08
CA ARG A 13 -6.42 27.92 -19.17
C ARG A 13 -7.73 27.13 -19.14
N HIS A 14 -7.70 25.83 -19.40
CA HIS A 14 -8.90 24.96 -19.36
C HIS A 14 -9.09 24.18 -18.06
N HIS A 15 -8.11 24.21 -17.17
CA HIS A 15 -8.22 23.63 -15.84
C HIS A 15 -8.18 24.76 -14.81
N ALA A 16 -9.36 25.19 -14.36
CA ALA A 16 -9.42 26.00 -13.13
C ALA A 16 -8.61 25.27 -12.07
N PRO A 17 -7.71 25.94 -11.33
CA PRO A 17 -6.92 25.29 -10.31
C PRO A 17 -7.84 24.48 -9.40
N LEU A 18 -7.47 23.24 -9.09
CA LEU A 18 -8.29 22.31 -8.28
C LEU A 18 -8.80 22.93 -6.98
N TRP A 19 -8.07 23.89 -6.42
CA TRP A 19 -8.47 24.63 -5.23
C TRP A 19 -9.71 25.55 -5.46
N GLU A 20 -9.89 26.16 -6.65
CA GLU A 20 -11.08 26.97 -6.97
C GLU A 20 -12.32 26.08 -7.02
N THR A 21 -12.19 24.86 -7.51
CA THR A 21 -13.29 23.89 -7.57
C THR A 21 -13.63 23.32 -6.19
N CYS A 22 -12.64 23.13 -5.33
CA CYS A 22 -12.87 22.80 -3.92
C CYS A 22 -13.52 23.97 -3.16
N CYS A 23 -13.10 25.21 -3.42
CA CYS A 23 -13.72 26.40 -2.82
C CYS A 23 -15.19 26.57 -3.22
N ASN A 24 -15.56 26.29 -4.46
CA ASN A 24 -16.95 26.41 -4.91
C ASN A 24 -17.91 25.43 -4.20
N ARG A 25 -17.44 24.26 -3.78
CA ARG A 25 -18.23 23.32 -2.97
C ARG A 25 -18.40 23.79 -1.51
N VAL A 26 -17.45 24.55 -1.03
CA VAL A 26 -17.42 25.11 0.34
C VAL A 26 -18.22 26.41 0.43
N MET A 27 -18.34 27.16 -0.66
CA MET A 27 -19.07 28.44 -0.70
C MET A 27 -20.59 28.32 -0.58
N GLU A 28 -21.15 27.11 -0.66
CA GLU A 28 -22.57 26.83 -0.38
C GLU A 28 -22.88 26.64 1.13
N VAL A 29 -21.85 26.66 1.99
CA VAL A 29 -21.99 26.50 3.46
C VAL A 29 -21.99 27.89 4.13
N PRO A 30 -22.87 28.15 5.10
CA PRO A 30 -22.92 29.45 5.80
C PRO A 30 -21.54 29.81 6.38
N VAL A 31 -21.16 31.08 6.25
CA VAL A 31 -19.90 31.60 6.80
C VAL A 31 -19.95 31.47 8.33
N LEU A 32 -19.19 30.52 8.87
CA LEU A 32 -19.07 30.30 10.31
C LEU A 32 -17.99 31.20 10.91
N ARG A 33 -18.21 31.65 12.13
CA ARG A 33 -17.22 32.44 12.86
C ARG A 33 -16.03 31.53 13.23
N ARG A 34 -14.83 32.12 13.34
CA ARG A 34 -13.57 31.40 13.60
C ARG A 34 -13.61 30.41 14.77
N GLY A 35 -14.44 30.69 15.82
CA GLY A 35 -14.64 29.78 16.94
C GLY A 35 -15.55 28.59 16.62
N GLU A 36 -16.53 28.78 15.73
CA GLU A 36 -17.49 27.74 15.35
C GLU A 36 -16.86 26.70 14.41
N ILE A 37 -15.84 27.10 13.63
CA ILE A 37 -15.07 26.20 12.78
C ILE A 37 -14.35 25.13 13.60
N MET A 38 -13.90 25.46 14.79
CA MET A 38 -13.19 24.56 15.70
C MET A 38 -14.09 23.53 16.38
N GLU A 39 -15.38 23.80 16.46
CA GLU A 39 -16.38 22.88 17.02
C GLU A 39 -16.95 21.92 15.98
N MET A 40 -16.69 22.17 14.68
CA MET A 40 -17.14 21.28 13.61
C MET A 40 -16.28 20.03 13.53
N GLU A 41 -16.92 18.88 13.61
CA GLU A 41 -16.30 17.56 13.42
C GLU A 41 -15.84 17.28 11.97
N HIS A 42 -15.75 18.30 11.10
CA HIS A 42 -15.61 18.12 9.66
C HIS A 42 -14.45 18.91 9.08
N SER A 43 -13.60 18.24 8.33
CA SER A 43 -12.50 18.85 7.60
C SER A 43 -12.92 19.92 6.58
N GLN A 44 -14.15 19.89 6.09
CA GLN A 44 -14.70 20.92 5.21
C GLN A 44 -14.61 22.35 5.79
N ALA A 45 -14.68 22.47 7.12
CA ALA A 45 -14.51 23.74 7.80
C ALA A 45 -13.17 24.44 7.55
N PHE A 46 -12.12 23.68 7.22
CA PHE A 46 -10.79 24.24 6.95
C PHE A 46 -10.71 25.01 5.63
N PHE A 47 -11.65 24.81 4.69
CA PHE A 47 -11.67 25.47 3.38
C PHE A 47 -12.49 26.76 3.36
N GLU A 48 -13.25 27.05 4.40
CA GLU A 48 -14.02 28.30 4.53
C GLU A 48 -13.16 29.50 4.92
N ILE A 49 -11.86 29.29 5.17
CA ILE A 49 -10.90 30.35 5.43
C ILE A 49 -10.63 31.10 4.11
N ALA A 50 -10.71 32.42 4.13
CA ALA A 50 -10.57 33.30 2.97
C ALA A 50 -9.24 33.19 2.18
N ASN A 51 -8.31 32.37 2.61
CA ASN A 51 -7.06 32.04 1.93
C ASN A 51 -6.76 30.54 2.05
N PRO A 52 -7.11 29.73 1.04
CA PRO A 52 -6.95 28.27 1.06
C PRO A 52 -5.48 27.79 0.91
N ARG A 53 -4.50 28.70 0.78
CA ARG A 53 -3.09 28.33 0.71
C ARG A 53 -2.59 27.95 2.10
N LEU A 54 -2.32 26.67 2.28
CA LEU A 54 -1.82 26.11 3.54
C LEU A 54 -0.40 25.57 3.31
N ALA A 55 0.49 25.89 4.25
CA ALA A 55 1.81 25.25 4.32
C ALA A 55 1.77 24.13 5.35
N GLY A 56 2.55 23.08 5.11
CA GLY A 56 2.66 21.95 6.00
C GLY A 56 3.97 21.19 5.89
N THR A 57 4.18 20.29 6.83
CA THR A 57 5.32 19.38 6.86
C THR A 57 4.83 17.95 6.81
N LEU A 58 5.54 17.09 6.06
CA LEU A 58 5.37 15.65 6.10
C LEU A 58 6.51 15.04 6.92
N VAL A 59 6.17 14.19 7.89
CA VAL A 59 7.16 13.49 8.70
C VAL A 59 6.65 12.11 9.12
N PRO A 60 7.47 11.05 9.04
CA PRO A 60 7.13 9.77 9.67
C PRO A 60 7.17 9.90 11.19
N VAL A 61 6.16 9.40 11.90
CA VAL A 61 6.16 9.44 13.38
C VAL A 61 7.39 8.75 13.94
N PHE A 62 7.78 7.61 13.39
CA PHE A 62 8.95 6.86 13.85
C PHE A 62 10.27 7.64 13.73
N SER A 63 10.38 8.62 12.84
CA SER A 63 11.59 9.45 12.67
C SER A 63 11.70 10.59 13.69
N LEU A 64 10.62 10.90 14.39
CA LEU A 64 10.63 11.92 15.44
C LEU A 64 11.51 11.47 16.61
N ARG A 65 12.14 12.43 17.25
CA ARG A 65 12.98 12.16 18.43
C ARG A 65 12.99 13.34 19.39
N SER A 66 12.70 13.06 20.64
CA SER A 66 12.84 13.98 21.77
C SER A 66 13.70 13.34 22.86
N GLU A 67 13.99 14.07 23.92
CA GLU A 67 14.71 13.52 25.07
C GLU A 67 13.97 12.34 25.70
N GLY A 68 12.64 12.34 25.67
CA GLY A 68 11.79 11.31 26.25
C GLY A 68 11.49 10.13 25.32
N SER A 69 11.93 10.12 24.08
CA SER A 69 11.68 9.03 23.13
C SER A 69 12.40 7.75 23.55
N TYR A 70 11.86 6.61 23.12
CA TYR A 70 12.43 5.29 23.39
C TYR A 70 13.22 4.75 22.18
N GLY A 71 14.08 5.59 21.57
CA GLY A 71 14.85 5.24 20.37
C GLY A 71 14.05 5.24 19.07
N VAL A 72 12.77 5.54 19.13
CA VAL A 72 11.83 5.70 18.00
C VAL A 72 10.80 6.75 18.39
N GLY A 73 10.30 7.53 17.43
CA GLY A 73 9.22 8.48 17.68
C GLY A 73 7.90 7.80 18.04
N ASP A 74 7.13 8.44 18.90
CA ASP A 74 5.86 7.95 19.42
C ASP A 74 4.77 9.03 19.40
N PHE A 75 3.55 8.72 19.89
CA PHE A 75 2.44 9.68 19.87
C PHE A 75 2.62 10.87 20.83
N GLY A 76 3.53 10.76 21.81
CA GLY A 76 3.96 11.91 22.60
C GLY A 76 4.89 12.84 21.82
N ASP A 77 5.81 12.29 21.05
CA ASP A 77 6.69 13.05 20.16
C ASP A 77 5.88 13.72 19.02
N LEU A 78 4.80 13.09 18.58
CA LEU A 78 3.87 13.69 17.62
C LEU A 78 3.28 15.01 18.16
N ARG A 79 2.93 15.08 19.46
CA ARG A 79 2.43 16.32 20.08
C ARG A 79 3.48 17.42 20.07
N VAL A 80 4.74 17.10 20.31
CA VAL A 80 5.86 18.06 20.22
C VAL A 80 6.02 18.57 18.79
N MET A 81 5.85 17.69 17.79
CA MET A 81 5.88 18.08 16.38
C MET A 81 4.70 18.99 16.00
N ILE A 82 3.53 18.75 16.54
CA ILE A 82 2.36 19.61 16.37
C ILE A 82 2.63 21.03 16.90
N ASP A 83 3.27 21.16 18.07
CA ASP A 83 3.69 22.45 18.61
C ASP A 83 4.66 23.18 17.68
N TRP A 84 5.62 22.46 17.11
CA TRP A 84 6.58 23.04 16.17
C TRP A 84 5.90 23.52 14.87
N VAL A 85 4.97 22.73 14.31
CA VAL A 85 4.18 23.10 13.13
C VAL A 85 3.37 24.36 13.41
N ALA A 86 2.67 24.42 14.54
CA ALA A 86 1.92 25.62 14.95
C ALA A 86 2.82 26.84 15.16
N TYR A 87 3.95 26.67 15.84
CA TYR A 87 4.91 27.73 16.12
C TYR A 87 5.52 28.35 14.84
N THR A 88 5.78 27.51 13.83
CA THR A 88 6.32 27.97 12.53
C THR A 88 5.26 28.58 11.60
N GLY A 89 4.02 28.70 12.04
CA GLY A 89 2.91 29.26 11.27
C GLY A 89 2.32 28.31 10.22
N GLN A 90 2.79 27.07 10.17
CA GLN A 90 2.21 26.02 9.33
C GLN A 90 0.84 25.57 9.86
N ARG A 91 0.06 24.95 9.00
CA ARG A 91 -1.32 24.49 9.31
C ARG A 91 -1.57 23.03 9.08
N VAL A 92 -0.68 22.32 8.40
CA VAL A 92 -0.83 20.90 8.07
C VAL A 92 0.37 20.12 8.55
N LEU A 93 0.10 19.04 9.26
CA LEU A 93 1.08 18.01 9.58
C LEU A 93 0.63 16.70 8.93
N GLN A 94 1.36 16.26 7.91
CA GLN A 94 1.14 14.95 7.30
C GLN A 94 2.08 13.94 7.93
N ILE A 95 1.54 12.76 8.27
CA ILE A 95 2.34 11.64 8.78
C ILE A 95 2.17 10.42 7.86
N LEU A 96 3.18 9.54 7.86
CA LEU A 96 3.10 8.27 7.16
C LEU A 96 2.16 7.29 7.90
N PRO A 97 1.79 6.15 7.27
CA PRO A 97 0.89 5.18 7.89
C PRO A 97 1.35 4.75 9.28
N ILE A 98 0.42 4.64 10.21
CA ILE A 98 0.66 4.31 11.62
C ILE A 98 0.11 2.94 12.04
N ASN A 99 -0.44 2.20 11.09
CA ASN A 99 -0.98 0.87 11.35
C ASN A 99 0.11 -0.16 11.68
N ASP A 100 -0.28 -1.23 12.36
CA ASP A 100 0.62 -2.32 12.72
C ASP A 100 1.12 -3.08 11.49
N THR A 101 2.44 -3.23 11.40
CA THR A 101 3.16 -3.93 10.31
C THR A 101 3.89 -5.17 10.80
N THR A 102 3.65 -5.61 12.03
CA THR A 102 4.41 -6.67 12.69
C THR A 102 4.10 -8.05 12.11
N VAL A 103 4.99 -8.56 11.28
CA VAL A 103 4.92 -9.86 10.62
C VAL A 103 5.98 -10.83 11.17
N THR A 104 7.24 -10.37 11.23
CA THR A 104 8.41 -11.19 11.54
C THR A 104 9.10 -10.83 12.84
N HIS A 105 8.75 -9.72 13.47
CA HIS A 105 9.45 -9.09 14.58
C HIS A 105 10.90 -8.69 14.27
N THR A 106 11.23 -8.51 12.97
CA THR A 106 12.54 -8.07 12.50
C THR A 106 12.45 -6.70 11.84
N TRP A 107 13.59 -6.14 11.45
CA TRP A 107 13.65 -4.86 10.71
C TRP A 107 12.82 -4.84 9.42
N LYS A 108 12.48 -6.01 8.85
CA LYS A 108 11.60 -6.11 7.67
C LYS A 108 10.22 -5.53 7.91
N ASP A 109 9.77 -5.49 9.15
CA ASP A 109 8.48 -4.93 9.56
C ASP A 109 8.50 -3.39 9.67
N SER A 110 9.64 -2.74 9.43
CA SER A 110 9.78 -1.27 9.54
C SER A 110 9.12 -0.49 8.41
N TYR A 111 8.70 -1.16 7.33
CA TYR A 111 8.05 -0.52 6.19
C TYR A 111 6.58 -0.21 6.48
N PRO A 112 6.20 1.10 6.58
CA PRO A 112 4.90 1.49 7.11
C PRO A 112 3.71 1.18 6.19
N TYR A 113 3.95 0.92 4.90
CA TYR A 113 2.89 0.65 3.92
C TYR A 113 2.46 -0.82 3.87
N SER A 114 3.07 -1.72 4.66
CA SER A 114 2.75 -3.15 4.69
C SER A 114 2.01 -3.54 5.96
N CYS A 115 0.86 -2.91 6.22
CA CYS A 115 0.11 -3.18 7.44
C CYS A 115 -0.51 -4.57 7.46
N ILE A 116 -0.56 -5.18 8.65
CA ILE A 116 -1.27 -6.44 8.90
C ILE A 116 -2.75 -6.22 9.22
N SER A 117 -3.13 -5.01 9.61
CA SER A 117 -4.51 -4.61 9.89
C SER A 117 -4.73 -3.16 9.52
N ILE A 118 -5.84 -2.89 8.84
CA ILE A 118 -6.29 -1.53 8.51
C ILE A 118 -6.84 -0.76 9.73
N PHE A 119 -6.97 -1.41 10.88
CA PHE A 119 -7.49 -0.85 12.11
C PHE A 119 -6.43 -0.68 13.19
N ALA A 120 -5.66 -1.74 13.45
CA ALA A 120 -4.71 -1.78 14.54
C ALA A 120 -3.55 -0.79 14.34
N LEU A 121 -3.21 -0.08 15.41
CA LEU A 121 -2.06 0.83 15.44
C LEU A 121 -0.79 0.07 15.85
N HIS A 122 0.36 0.51 15.32
CA HIS A 122 1.63 -0.16 15.59
C HIS A 122 2.07 0.06 17.04
N PRO A 123 2.37 -1.01 17.81
CA PRO A 123 2.73 -0.92 19.22
C PRO A 123 3.96 -0.05 19.53
N GLN A 124 4.85 0.15 18.54
CA GLN A 124 6.02 1.03 18.71
C GLN A 124 5.67 2.48 19.03
N TYR A 125 4.45 2.93 18.67
CA TYR A 125 4.03 4.32 18.87
C TYR A 125 3.47 4.63 20.24
N VAL A 126 3.40 3.64 21.16
CA VAL A 126 3.01 3.90 22.55
C VAL A 126 4.01 4.85 23.21
N ASP A 127 3.50 5.96 23.74
CA ASP A 127 4.26 6.87 24.60
C ASP A 127 4.23 6.36 26.04
N PHE A 128 5.37 5.91 26.54
CA PHE A 128 5.50 5.37 27.89
C PHE A 128 5.37 6.44 28.98
N ARG A 129 5.63 7.72 28.67
CA ARG A 129 5.48 8.84 29.60
C ARG A 129 4.01 9.04 30.05
N GLN A 130 3.06 8.54 29.26
CA GLN A 130 1.63 8.58 29.58
C GLN A 130 1.14 7.29 30.29
N LEU A 131 2.04 6.35 30.57
CA LEU A 131 1.71 5.12 31.29
C LEU A 131 2.07 5.25 32.76
N PRO A 132 1.41 4.48 33.66
CA PRO A 132 1.84 4.35 35.03
C PRO A 132 3.28 3.85 35.13
N ALA A 133 4.03 4.37 36.08
CA ALA A 133 5.40 3.89 36.32
C ALA A 133 5.42 2.41 36.75
N LEU A 134 6.47 1.70 36.36
CA LEU A 134 6.69 0.34 36.83
C LEU A 134 6.92 0.33 38.37
N LYS A 135 6.21 -0.55 39.06
CA LYS A 135 6.35 -0.74 40.51
C LYS A 135 7.71 -1.35 40.88
N ASP A 136 8.23 -2.23 40.02
CA ASP A 136 9.58 -2.78 40.15
C ASP A 136 10.62 -1.71 39.79
N LYS A 137 11.18 -1.07 40.81
CA LYS A 137 12.17 0.02 40.65
C LYS A 137 13.43 -0.42 39.93
N LYS A 138 13.86 -1.68 40.11
CA LYS A 138 15.07 -2.20 39.45
C LYS A 138 14.82 -2.30 37.96
N LYS A 139 13.71 -2.92 37.55
CA LYS A 139 13.33 -3.00 36.16
C LYS A 139 13.09 -1.62 35.54
N ALA A 140 12.44 -0.71 36.27
CA ALA A 140 12.26 0.66 35.81
C ALA A 140 13.59 1.34 35.46
N ALA A 141 14.61 1.19 36.33
CA ALA A 141 15.93 1.73 36.08
C ALA A 141 16.66 1.03 34.91
N GLU A 142 16.49 -0.28 34.74
CA GLU A 142 17.05 -1.04 33.61
C GLU A 142 16.44 -0.55 32.27
N PHE A 143 15.12 -0.35 32.21
CA PHE A 143 14.46 0.16 31.04
C PHE A 143 14.81 1.61 30.72
N GLU A 144 15.01 2.45 31.76
CA GLU A 144 15.43 3.84 31.54
C GLU A 144 16.86 3.90 30.97
N ALA A 145 17.80 3.13 31.54
CA ALA A 145 19.16 3.03 31.00
C ALA A 145 19.17 2.48 29.56
N LEU A 146 18.27 1.55 29.22
CA LEU A 146 18.12 1.04 27.86
C LEU A 146 17.53 2.10 26.95
N ARG A 147 16.52 2.87 27.39
CA ARG A 147 15.92 3.99 26.66
C ARG A 147 17.00 5.00 26.25
N GLU A 148 17.83 5.45 27.20
CA GLU A 148 18.93 6.39 26.94
C GLU A 148 19.88 5.86 25.88
N LYS A 149 20.29 4.59 25.97
CA LYS A 149 21.18 3.95 25.01
C LYS A 149 20.54 3.90 23.60
N LEU A 150 19.29 3.49 23.50
CA LEU A 150 18.59 3.37 22.20
C LEU A 150 18.30 4.76 21.61
N ASN A 151 17.98 5.73 22.46
CA ASN A 151 17.69 7.09 22.03
C ASN A 151 18.94 7.86 21.56
N ALA A 152 20.12 7.48 22.05
CA ALA A 152 21.40 8.06 21.63
C ALA A 152 21.91 7.51 20.28
N LEU A 153 21.32 6.45 19.75
CA LEU A 153 21.73 5.88 18.47
C LEU A 153 21.41 6.84 17.31
N ARG A 154 22.35 6.94 16.37
CA ARG A 154 22.16 7.75 15.16
C ARG A 154 21.04 7.21 14.25
N GLN A 155 20.90 5.90 14.19
CA GLN A 155 19.86 5.19 13.45
C GLN A 155 18.99 4.39 14.40
N ILE A 156 17.72 4.19 14.03
CA ILE A 156 16.78 3.39 14.82
C ILE A 156 17.21 1.92 14.76
N ASP A 157 17.45 1.34 15.92
CA ASP A 157 17.57 -0.11 16.06
C ASP A 157 16.17 -0.70 16.23
N TYR A 158 15.51 -0.95 15.12
CA TYR A 158 14.11 -1.35 15.06
C TYR A 158 13.81 -2.58 15.93
N GLU A 159 14.66 -3.60 15.84
CA GLU A 159 14.43 -4.86 16.57
C GLU A 159 14.58 -4.69 18.07
N ARG A 160 15.65 -4.03 18.52
CA ARG A 160 15.87 -3.78 19.95
C ARG A 160 14.82 -2.85 20.56
N VAL A 161 14.44 -1.80 19.83
CA VAL A 161 13.37 -0.88 20.26
C VAL A 161 12.06 -1.62 20.43
N ASN A 162 11.62 -2.35 19.40
CA ASN A 162 10.34 -3.06 19.45
C ASN A 162 10.33 -4.20 20.48
N LYS A 163 11.43 -4.90 20.64
CA LYS A 163 11.59 -5.90 21.72
C LYS A 163 11.44 -5.25 23.10
N ALA A 164 12.18 -4.18 23.37
CA ALA A 164 12.13 -3.47 24.65
C ALA A 164 10.74 -2.91 24.93
N LYS A 165 10.10 -2.27 23.95
CA LYS A 165 8.74 -1.74 24.10
C LYS A 165 7.72 -2.84 24.38
N ARG A 166 7.81 -3.97 23.72
CA ARG A 166 6.93 -5.11 23.94
C ARG A 166 7.10 -5.70 25.34
N GLU A 167 8.35 -5.85 25.81
CA GLU A 167 8.65 -6.32 27.16
C GLU A 167 8.13 -5.35 28.23
N TYR A 168 8.33 -4.05 28.05
CA TYR A 168 7.80 -3.03 28.95
C TYR A 168 6.27 -3.06 29.01
N LEU A 169 5.60 -3.12 27.86
CA LEU A 169 4.13 -3.20 27.78
C LEU A 169 3.58 -4.47 28.44
N ARG A 170 4.30 -5.60 28.36
CA ARG A 170 3.93 -6.83 29.08
C ARG A 170 3.98 -6.64 30.60
N LEU A 171 4.98 -5.92 31.12
CA LEU A 171 5.08 -5.62 32.54
C LEU A 171 3.97 -4.66 33.01
N ILE A 172 3.68 -3.62 32.24
CA ILE A 172 2.57 -2.71 32.54
C ILE A 172 1.23 -3.46 32.46
N PHE A 173 1.05 -4.33 31.48
CA PHE A 173 -0.16 -5.17 31.40
C PHE A 173 -0.31 -6.09 32.62
N ALA A 174 0.76 -6.73 33.07
CA ALA A 174 0.74 -7.55 34.29
C ALA A 174 0.37 -6.72 35.53
N GLN A 175 0.80 -5.44 35.57
CA GLN A 175 0.56 -4.53 36.69
C GLN A 175 -0.84 -3.88 36.68
N GLU A 176 -1.31 -3.42 35.53
CA GLU A 176 -2.49 -2.57 35.40
C GLU A 176 -3.59 -3.18 34.50
N GLY A 177 -3.27 -4.23 33.73
CA GLY A 177 -4.15 -4.76 32.69
C GLY A 177 -5.53 -5.15 33.21
N GLN A 178 -5.61 -5.84 34.34
CA GLN A 178 -6.89 -6.25 34.93
C GLN A 178 -7.76 -5.04 35.30
N LYS A 179 -7.16 -4.00 35.86
CA LYS A 179 -7.86 -2.75 36.22
C LYS A 179 -8.38 -2.03 34.98
N VAL A 180 -7.55 -1.91 33.95
CA VAL A 180 -7.92 -1.25 32.69
C VAL A 180 -9.04 -2.02 32.00
N LEU A 181 -8.90 -3.34 31.82
CA LEU A 181 -9.91 -4.19 31.16
C LEU A 181 -11.27 -4.23 31.92
N ALA A 182 -11.25 -3.98 33.23
CA ALA A 182 -12.45 -3.88 34.05
C ALA A 182 -13.14 -2.51 33.99
N SER A 183 -12.45 -1.46 33.49
CA SER A 183 -12.97 -0.11 33.46
C SER A 183 -14.18 0.04 32.51
N THR A 184 -15.08 0.97 32.85
CA THR A 184 -16.25 1.30 32.03
C THR A 184 -15.83 1.85 30.68
N GLU A 185 -14.75 2.62 30.66
CA GLU A 185 -14.24 3.23 29.43
C GLU A 185 -13.72 2.18 28.46
N PHE A 186 -12.90 1.23 28.93
CA PHE A 186 -12.45 0.12 28.11
C PHE A 186 -13.62 -0.72 27.58
N LYS A 187 -14.58 -1.07 28.44
CA LYS A 187 -15.73 -1.89 28.05
C LYS A 187 -16.57 -1.24 26.95
N ARG A 188 -16.78 0.08 27.04
CA ARG A 188 -17.48 0.83 25.97
C ARG A 188 -16.69 0.80 24.67
N TRP A 189 -15.41 1.16 24.71
CA TRP A 189 -14.54 1.13 23.55
C TRP A 189 -14.43 -0.30 22.95
N PHE A 190 -14.27 -1.32 23.78
CA PHE A 190 -14.22 -2.71 23.33
C PHE A 190 -15.51 -3.14 22.63
N ALA A 191 -16.67 -2.74 23.14
CA ALA A 191 -17.96 -3.04 22.51
C ALA A 191 -18.06 -2.47 21.09
N GLU A 192 -17.51 -1.31 20.86
CA GLU A 192 -17.46 -0.66 19.54
C GLU A 192 -16.43 -1.31 18.61
N GLU A 193 -15.26 -1.64 19.11
CA GLU A 193 -14.10 -2.06 18.31
C GLU A 193 -13.94 -3.59 18.17
N GLN A 194 -14.68 -4.39 18.91
CA GLN A 194 -14.51 -5.86 18.94
C GLN A 194 -14.62 -6.55 17.58
N HIS A 195 -15.28 -5.92 16.60
CA HIS A 195 -15.47 -6.49 15.27
C HIS A 195 -14.15 -6.70 14.50
N TRP A 196 -13.14 -5.89 14.76
CA TRP A 196 -11.80 -6.02 14.21
C TRP A 196 -10.76 -6.41 15.27
N LEU A 197 -10.93 -5.91 16.50
CA LEU A 197 -9.97 -6.09 17.59
C LEU A 197 -9.84 -7.55 18.02
N VAL A 198 -10.95 -8.27 18.06
CA VAL A 198 -10.97 -9.68 18.47
C VAL A 198 -10.24 -10.57 17.47
N PRO A 199 -10.53 -10.56 16.15
CA PRO A 199 -9.74 -11.31 15.18
C PRO A 199 -8.28 -10.85 15.10
N TYR A 200 -8.00 -9.56 15.22
CA TYR A 200 -6.62 -9.06 15.25
C TYR A 200 -5.82 -9.64 16.44
N ALA A 201 -6.39 -9.65 17.63
CA ALA A 201 -5.70 -10.20 18.80
C ALA A 201 -5.46 -11.71 18.68
N GLN A 202 -6.44 -12.45 18.16
CA GLN A 202 -6.26 -13.88 17.89
C GLN A 202 -5.19 -14.13 16.84
N TYR A 203 -5.20 -13.36 15.75
CA TYR A 203 -4.16 -13.44 14.73
C TYR A 203 -2.75 -13.23 15.32
N CYS A 204 -2.57 -12.20 16.16
CA CYS A 204 -1.29 -11.94 16.81
C CYS A 204 -0.83 -13.11 17.69
N VAL A 205 -1.75 -13.69 18.47
CA VAL A 205 -1.45 -14.86 19.31
C VAL A 205 -1.07 -16.06 18.44
N LEU A 206 -1.83 -16.36 17.38
CA LEU A 206 -1.56 -17.49 16.49
C LEU A 206 -0.26 -17.31 15.71
N ARG A 207 0.03 -16.11 15.18
CA ARG A 207 1.30 -15.77 14.54
C ARG A 207 2.47 -16.09 15.45
N ASP A 208 2.41 -15.62 16.70
CA ASP A 208 3.50 -15.77 17.67
C ASP A 208 3.67 -17.24 18.11
N ILE A 209 2.59 -17.98 18.30
CA ILE A 209 2.64 -19.42 18.64
C ILE A 209 3.21 -20.25 17.49
N ASN A 210 2.81 -19.96 16.24
CA ASN A 210 3.28 -20.69 15.06
C ASN A 210 4.67 -20.23 14.59
N GLY A 211 5.18 -19.10 15.11
CA GLY A 211 6.46 -18.52 14.69
C GLY A 211 6.48 -18.00 13.25
N THR A 212 5.32 -17.82 12.64
CA THR A 212 5.14 -17.30 11.27
C THR A 212 3.80 -16.62 11.11
N ALA A 213 3.78 -15.53 10.34
CA ALA A 213 2.55 -14.87 9.93
C ALA A 213 1.86 -15.56 8.73
N ASP A 214 2.56 -16.44 8.03
CA ASP A 214 1.99 -17.21 6.93
C ASP A 214 0.98 -18.23 7.47
N PHE A 215 -0.27 -17.80 7.53
CA PHE A 215 -1.37 -18.61 8.05
C PHE A 215 -1.66 -19.85 7.20
N SER A 216 -1.18 -19.94 5.97
CA SER A 216 -1.28 -21.15 5.15
C SER A 216 -0.44 -22.31 5.74
N GLN A 217 0.60 -21.98 6.51
CA GLN A 217 1.47 -22.94 7.19
C GLN A 217 1.00 -23.27 8.61
N TRP A 218 0.01 -22.56 9.15
CA TRP A 218 -0.52 -22.86 10.48
C TRP A 218 -1.19 -24.22 10.50
N LYS A 219 -1.03 -24.92 11.62
CA LYS A 219 -1.64 -26.23 11.81
C LYS A 219 -3.17 -26.14 11.80
N ASP A 220 -3.69 -25.17 12.57
CA ASP A 220 -5.11 -24.90 12.76
C ASP A 220 -5.39 -23.42 12.51
N HIS A 221 -6.64 -23.02 12.35
CA HIS A 221 -7.06 -21.61 12.17
C HIS A 221 -6.44 -20.91 10.96
N ARG A 222 -6.31 -21.59 9.82
CA ARG A 222 -5.78 -20.98 8.58
C ARG A 222 -6.66 -19.86 8.02
N THR A 223 -7.88 -19.74 8.51
CA THR A 223 -8.81 -18.65 8.26
C THR A 223 -9.52 -18.29 9.56
N TRP A 224 -10.03 -17.06 9.64
CA TRP A 224 -10.85 -16.63 10.77
C TRP A 224 -12.10 -17.52 10.92
N ASN A 225 -12.41 -17.91 12.17
CA ASN A 225 -13.64 -18.61 12.50
C ASN A 225 -14.46 -17.76 13.48
N GLU A 226 -15.66 -17.36 13.08
CA GLU A 226 -16.56 -16.55 13.91
C GLU A 226 -17.03 -17.31 15.17
N GLU A 227 -17.03 -18.64 15.17
CA GLU A 227 -17.35 -19.45 16.34
C GLU A 227 -16.38 -19.25 17.51
N ASP A 228 -15.12 -18.88 17.22
CA ASP A 228 -14.11 -18.59 18.24
C ASP A 228 -14.39 -17.30 19.02
N ARG A 229 -15.19 -16.40 18.47
CA ARG A 229 -15.48 -15.08 19.04
C ARG A 229 -15.92 -15.16 20.51
N ASN A 230 -16.85 -16.07 20.83
CA ASN A 230 -17.40 -16.18 22.18
C ASN A 230 -16.31 -16.47 23.22
N SER A 231 -15.35 -17.32 22.89
CA SER A 231 -14.23 -17.64 23.76
C SER A 231 -13.26 -16.47 23.93
N LEU A 232 -13.09 -15.64 22.88
CA LEU A 232 -12.19 -14.48 22.85
C LEU A 232 -12.75 -13.25 23.58
N VAL A 233 -14.07 -13.14 23.73
CA VAL A 233 -14.71 -12.04 24.47
C VAL A 233 -15.04 -12.38 25.92
N SER A 234 -15.06 -13.65 26.28
CA SER A 234 -15.34 -14.10 27.64
C SER A 234 -14.11 -14.03 28.55
N SER A 235 -14.11 -13.12 29.52
CA SER A 235 -12.99 -12.93 30.47
C SER A 235 -12.60 -14.17 31.27
N ARG A 236 -13.45 -15.20 31.27
CA ARG A 236 -13.18 -16.47 31.97
C ARG A 236 -12.39 -17.46 31.11
N SER A 237 -12.36 -17.29 29.80
CA SER A 237 -11.71 -18.22 28.89
C SER A 237 -10.19 -18.06 28.86
N LYS A 238 -9.48 -19.13 28.50
CA LYS A 238 -8.03 -19.08 28.26
C LYS A 238 -7.70 -18.21 27.04
N ALA A 239 -8.48 -18.33 25.96
CA ALA A 239 -8.29 -17.56 24.73
C ALA A 239 -8.37 -16.05 25.00
N TYR A 240 -9.33 -15.59 25.80
CA TYR A 240 -9.41 -14.19 26.22
C TYR A 240 -8.14 -13.75 26.96
N LYS A 241 -7.64 -14.57 27.91
CA LYS A 241 -6.44 -14.21 28.69
C LYS A 241 -5.22 -14.03 27.80
N GLU A 242 -5.08 -14.83 26.76
CA GLU A 242 -3.99 -14.72 25.78
C GLU A 242 -4.17 -13.49 24.87
N ALA A 243 -5.39 -13.23 24.40
CA ALA A 243 -5.73 -12.12 23.52
C ALA A 243 -5.76 -10.76 24.24
N SER A 244 -6.08 -10.73 25.53
CA SER A 244 -6.37 -9.49 26.28
C SER A 244 -5.20 -8.51 26.38
N TYR A 245 -3.97 -8.98 26.26
CA TYR A 245 -2.79 -8.11 26.13
C TYR A 245 -2.91 -7.21 24.89
N HIS A 246 -3.32 -7.75 23.76
CA HIS A 246 -3.48 -6.99 22.53
C HIS A 246 -4.66 -6.03 22.62
N TYR A 247 -5.74 -6.39 23.31
CA TYR A 247 -6.85 -5.46 23.60
C TYR A 247 -6.37 -4.26 24.41
N PHE A 248 -5.58 -4.52 25.45
CA PHE A 248 -4.99 -3.49 26.30
C PHE A 248 -4.08 -2.55 25.52
N VAL A 249 -3.16 -3.08 24.71
CA VAL A 249 -2.21 -2.28 23.92
C VAL A 249 -2.94 -1.40 22.90
N GLN A 250 -3.90 -1.95 22.18
CA GLN A 250 -4.66 -1.20 21.19
C GLN A 250 -5.55 -0.12 21.82
N PHE A 251 -6.11 -0.37 22.99
CA PHE A 251 -6.84 0.64 23.76
C PHE A 251 -5.97 1.83 24.13
N ILE A 252 -4.77 1.59 24.63
CA ILE A 252 -3.79 2.65 24.95
C ILE A 252 -3.43 3.44 23.72
N LEU A 253 -3.09 2.77 22.62
CA LEU A 253 -2.72 3.41 21.35
C LEU A 253 -3.85 4.29 20.81
N ALA A 254 -5.08 3.77 20.79
CA ALA A 254 -6.25 4.53 20.34
C ALA A 254 -6.42 5.82 21.15
N ARG A 255 -6.32 5.75 22.47
CA ARG A 255 -6.43 6.92 23.35
C ARG A 255 -5.33 7.94 23.12
N GLN A 256 -4.07 7.46 23.02
CA GLN A 256 -2.94 8.36 22.82
C GLN A 256 -3.00 9.04 21.45
N MET A 257 -3.40 8.33 20.40
CA MET A 257 -3.54 8.91 19.07
C MET A 257 -4.73 9.89 18.98
N GLN A 258 -5.87 9.55 19.59
CA GLN A 258 -7.00 10.47 19.69
C GLN A 258 -6.62 11.75 20.44
N ALA A 259 -5.91 11.62 21.58
CA ALA A 259 -5.44 12.78 22.32
C ALA A 259 -4.44 13.65 21.52
N ALA A 260 -3.60 13.05 20.68
CA ALA A 260 -2.73 13.79 19.77
C ALA A 260 -3.52 14.51 18.67
N HIS A 261 -4.57 13.89 18.13
CA HIS A 261 -5.45 14.51 17.14
C HIS A 261 -6.24 15.68 17.74
N GLU A 262 -6.84 15.51 18.91
CA GLU A 262 -7.51 16.60 19.63
C GLU A 262 -6.56 17.75 19.94
N TYR A 263 -5.32 17.45 20.33
CA TYR A 263 -4.29 18.44 20.55
C TYR A 263 -3.92 19.22 19.28
N ALA A 264 -3.81 18.53 18.13
CA ALA A 264 -3.59 19.19 16.85
C ALA A 264 -4.72 20.19 16.53
N ARG A 265 -5.98 19.80 16.74
CA ARG A 265 -7.14 20.68 16.58
C ARG A 265 -7.09 21.90 17.49
N GLN A 266 -6.72 21.72 18.77
CA GLN A 266 -6.53 22.84 19.71
C GLN A 266 -5.44 23.82 19.25
N LYS A 267 -4.42 23.33 18.56
CA LYS A 267 -3.33 24.13 17.99
C LYS A 267 -3.63 24.67 16.59
N HIS A 268 -4.83 24.43 16.06
CA HIS A 268 -5.23 24.80 14.69
C HIS A 268 -4.34 24.16 13.62
N VAL A 269 -3.90 22.93 13.85
CA VAL A 269 -3.12 22.11 12.92
C VAL A 269 -3.99 20.97 12.41
N ILE A 270 -4.11 20.88 11.08
CA ILE A 270 -4.77 19.77 10.38
C ILE A 270 -3.82 18.57 10.45
N LEU A 271 -4.28 17.48 11.03
CA LEU A 271 -3.53 16.23 11.00
C LEU A 271 -3.97 15.41 9.80
N LYS A 272 -3.04 15.20 8.86
CA LYS A 272 -3.27 14.48 7.60
C LYS A 272 -2.63 13.09 7.68
N GLY A 273 -3.44 12.06 7.55
CA GLY A 273 -3.00 10.66 7.49
C GLY A 273 -2.57 10.23 6.09
N ASP A 274 -2.01 9.03 6.01
CA ASP A 274 -1.65 8.37 4.76
C ASP A 274 -2.23 6.95 4.76
N ILE A 275 -2.94 6.60 3.69
CA ILE A 275 -3.66 5.33 3.57
C ILE A 275 -3.03 4.52 2.45
N PRO A 276 -2.27 3.44 2.77
CA PRO A 276 -1.66 2.58 1.78
C PRO A 276 -2.67 1.96 0.83
N ILE A 277 -2.32 1.80 -0.45
CA ILE A 277 -3.15 1.06 -1.40
C ILE A 277 -3.22 -0.43 -1.03
N GLY A 278 -2.14 -0.99 -0.52
CA GLY A 278 -2.04 -2.41 -0.19
C GLY A 278 -2.17 -2.74 1.29
N VAL A 279 -2.20 -4.04 1.57
CA VAL A 279 -2.05 -4.64 2.89
C VAL A 279 -1.10 -5.82 2.81
N ASN A 280 -0.53 -6.24 3.93
CA ASN A 280 0.35 -7.40 3.94
C ASN A 280 -0.40 -8.67 3.51
N ARG A 281 0.20 -9.44 2.60
CA ARG A 281 -0.38 -10.70 2.07
C ARG A 281 -0.71 -11.72 3.16
N HIS A 282 0.08 -11.75 4.23
CA HIS A 282 -0.07 -12.62 5.37
C HIS A 282 -0.66 -11.88 6.59
N GLY A 283 -1.30 -10.73 6.37
CA GLY A 283 -1.89 -9.92 7.42
C GLY A 283 -3.23 -10.44 7.92
N CYS A 284 -3.66 -9.88 9.05
CA CYS A 284 -4.93 -10.21 9.70
C CYS A 284 -6.13 -9.94 8.78
N ASP A 285 -6.11 -8.86 8.00
CA ASP A 285 -7.24 -8.53 7.11
C ASP A 285 -7.46 -9.61 6.05
N VAL A 286 -6.37 -10.12 5.45
CA VAL A 286 -6.43 -11.19 4.45
C VAL A 286 -6.86 -12.51 5.10
N TRP A 287 -6.38 -12.81 6.30
CA TRP A 287 -6.76 -13.98 7.08
C TRP A 287 -8.24 -13.96 7.48
N GLN A 288 -8.75 -12.79 7.87
CA GLN A 288 -10.12 -12.61 8.34
C GLN A 288 -11.13 -12.59 7.20
N GLU A 289 -10.83 -11.89 6.10
CA GLU A 289 -11.77 -11.67 4.99
C GLU A 289 -11.12 -11.97 3.62
N PRO A 290 -10.64 -13.22 3.39
CA PRO A 290 -9.87 -13.56 2.18
C PRO A 290 -10.64 -13.35 0.87
N ARG A 291 -11.98 -13.30 0.91
CA ARG A 291 -12.84 -13.07 -0.27
C ARG A 291 -12.57 -11.75 -0.99
N TYR A 292 -12.00 -10.76 -0.29
CA TYR A 292 -11.71 -9.44 -0.86
C TYR A 292 -10.34 -9.35 -1.55
N PHE A 293 -9.56 -10.42 -1.52
CA PHE A 293 -8.17 -10.39 -1.99
C PHE A 293 -7.89 -11.47 -3.03
N ASN A 294 -7.12 -11.09 -4.07
CA ASN A 294 -6.57 -12.02 -5.06
C ASN A 294 -5.15 -12.41 -4.65
N LEU A 295 -4.98 -13.63 -4.19
CA LEU A 295 -3.67 -14.13 -3.77
C LEU A 295 -2.82 -14.66 -4.94
N ASN A 296 -3.39 -14.74 -6.14
CA ASN A 296 -2.69 -15.18 -7.36
C ASN A 296 -1.93 -14.05 -8.06
N GLY A 297 -2.10 -12.82 -7.62
CA GLY A 297 -1.45 -11.63 -8.13
C GLY A 297 -0.72 -10.86 -7.04
N LYS A 298 0.20 -10.00 -7.46
CA LYS A 298 0.89 -9.01 -6.64
C LYS A 298 0.66 -7.64 -7.24
N ALA A 299 0.32 -6.67 -6.39
CA ALA A 299 0.26 -5.27 -6.82
C ALA A 299 1.65 -4.71 -7.06
N GLY A 300 1.74 -3.80 -7.99
CA GLY A 300 2.97 -3.10 -8.33
C GLY A 300 2.73 -1.90 -9.24
N ALA A 301 3.79 -1.41 -9.86
CA ALA A 301 3.74 -0.37 -10.88
C ALA A 301 4.45 -0.82 -12.16
N PRO A 302 3.99 -0.38 -13.34
CA PRO A 302 4.66 -0.63 -14.60
C PRO A 302 6.05 0.04 -14.64
N PRO A 303 6.92 -0.35 -15.59
CA PRO A 303 8.18 0.33 -15.82
C PRO A 303 8.01 1.84 -16.02
N ASP A 304 8.92 2.58 -15.43
CA ASP A 304 9.03 4.04 -15.53
C ASP A 304 10.52 4.46 -15.62
N PRO A 305 10.84 5.76 -15.82
CA PRO A 305 12.21 6.23 -15.87
C PRO A 305 13.06 5.93 -14.62
N PHE A 306 12.43 5.71 -13.47
CA PHE A 306 13.12 5.42 -12.21
C PHE A 306 13.27 3.92 -11.96
N SER A 307 12.43 3.09 -12.59
CA SER A 307 12.42 1.64 -12.43
C SER A 307 12.13 0.95 -13.77
N ALA A 308 13.17 0.71 -14.55
CA ALA A 308 13.06 0.10 -15.88
C ALA A 308 12.42 -1.32 -15.88
N LYS A 309 12.43 -2.00 -14.75
CA LYS A 309 11.84 -3.34 -14.57
C LYS A 309 10.46 -3.31 -13.90
N GLY A 310 9.91 -2.11 -13.67
CA GLY A 310 8.72 -1.92 -12.87
C GLY A 310 8.95 -2.17 -11.37
N GLN A 311 7.92 -1.95 -10.58
CA GLN A 311 7.97 -2.16 -9.13
C GLN A 311 7.04 -3.32 -8.76
N ASN A 312 7.53 -4.24 -7.94
CA ASN A 312 6.75 -5.33 -7.37
C ASN A 312 6.60 -5.09 -5.86
N TRP A 313 5.44 -4.63 -5.43
CA TRP A 313 5.18 -4.29 -4.02
C TRP A 313 4.83 -5.51 -3.17
N GLY A 314 4.49 -6.65 -3.80
CA GLY A 314 4.21 -7.91 -3.10
C GLY A 314 2.83 -8.01 -2.44
N PHE A 315 2.04 -6.95 -2.39
CA PHE A 315 0.69 -6.95 -1.84
C PHE A 315 -0.26 -7.80 -2.69
N PRO A 316 -1.30 -8.42 -2.10
CA PRO A 316 -2.39 -9.00 -2.89
C PRO A 316 -3.16 -7.89 -3.60
N THR A 317 -3.73 -8.17 -4.76
CA THR A 317 -4.68 -7.27 -5.40
C THR A 317 -6.08 -7.47 -4.84
N TYR A 318 -6.99 -6.52 -5.09
CA TYR A 318 -8.36 -6.58 -4.57
C TYR A 318 -9.31 -7.30 -5.52
N ASN A 319 -10.19 -8.11 -4.95
CA ASN A 319 -11.36 -8.65 -5.63
C ASN A 319 -12.46 -7.59 -5.62
N TRP A 320 -12.40 -6.65 -6.58
CA TRP A 320 -13.34 -5.55 -6.65
C TRP A 320 -14.78 -5.99 -6.89
N ASP A 321 -15.03 -7.11 -7.57
CA ASP A 321 -16.39 -7.63 -7.76
C ASP A 321 -17.03 -7.97 -6.41
N ALA A 322 -16.30 -8.64 -5.53
CA ALA A 322 -16.76 -8.94 -4.19
C ALA A 322 -16.92 -7.68 -3.32
N MET A 323 -16.01 -6.72 -3.45
CA MET A 323 -16.08 -5.46 -2.70
C MET A 323 -17.24 -4.58 -3.15
N ILE A 324 -17.45 -4.41 -4.45
CA ILE A 324 -18.55 -3.61 -5.00
C ILE A 324 -19.90 -4.24 -4.66
N ALA A 325 -20.00 -5.58 -4.68
CA ALA A 325 -21.24 -6.30 -4.37
C ALA A 325 -21.77 -6.02 -2.96
N ASP A 326 -20.91 -5.67 -2.00
CA ASP A 326 -21.34 -5.31 -0.64
C ASP A 326 -21.19 -3.82 -0.31
N GLY A 327 -21.05 -2.97 -1.32
CA GLY A 327 -20.94 -1.51 -1.18
C GLY A 327 -19.55 -1.05 -0.70
N CYS A 328 -18.51 -1.79 -1.03
CA CYS A 328 -17.11 -1.50 -0.66
C CYS A 328 -16.90 -1.43 0.87
N ARG A 329 -17.64 -2.23 1.62
CA ARG A 329 -17.70 -2.16 3.08
C ARG A 329 -16.33 -2.25 3.76
N TRP A 330 -15.41 -3.02 3.23
CA TRP A 330 -14.04 -3.14 3.79
C TRP A 330 -13.30 -1.79 3.73
N TRP A 331 -13.34 -1.10 2.58
CA TRP A 331 -12.73 0.22 2.41
C TRP A 331 -13.46 1.31 3.20
N VAL A 332 -14.79 1.26 3.23
CA VAL A 332 -15.60 2.21 4.02
C VAL A 332 -15.22 2.14 5.50
N ARG A 333 -15.12 0.92 6.07
CA ARG A 333 -14.67 0.73 7.45
C ARG A 333 -13.25 1.26 7.70
N ARG A 334 -12.36 1.10 6.73
CA ARG A 334 -11.00 1.63 6.80
C ARG A 334 -10.99 3.15 6.92
N PHE A 335 -11.71 3.84 6.05
CA PHE A 335 -11.80 5.30 6.10
C PHE A 335 -12.48 5.79 7.37
N GLN A 336 -13.57 5.17 7.79
CA GLN A 336 -14.27 5.52 9.04
C GLN A 336 -13.38 5.31 10.27
N ASN A 337 -12.52 4.31 10.28
CA ASN A 337 -11.53 4.15 11.35
C ASN A 337 -10.49 5.28 11.34
N MET A 338 -9.97 5.67 10.17
CA MET A 338 -9.00 6.75 10.05
C MET A 338 -9.57 8.11 10.45
N GLN A 339 -10.86 8.35 10.25
CA GLN A 339 -11.53 9.59 10.69
C GLN A 339 -11.45 9.84 12.21
N LYS A 340 -11.21 8.80 13.01
CA LYS A 340 -10.98 8.93 14.46
C LYS A 340 -9.69 9.69 14.79
N TYR A 341 -8.73 9.71 13.86
CA TYR A 341 -7.36 10.16 14.08
C TYR A 341 -6.93 11.31 13.16
N PHE A 342 -7.67 11.59 12.08
CA PHE A 342 -7.25 12.52 11.05
C PHE A 342 -8.39 13.43 10.56
N ASP A 343 -8.02 14.61 10.09
CA ASP A 343 -8.91 15.60 9.45
C ASP A 343 -8.86 15.49 7.92
N ALA A 344 -7.74 15.01 7.40
CA ALA A 344 -7.48 14.81 5.99
C ALA A 344 -6.66 13.52 5.79
N TYR A 345 -6.65 12.98 4.58
CA TYR A 345 -5.81 11.83 4.26
C TYR A 345 -5.31 11.86 2.82
N ARG A 346 -4.15 11.26 2.61
CA ARG A 346 -3.63 10.92 1.30
C ARG A 346 -4.03 9.48 0.97
N ILE A 347 -4.67 9.27 -0.17
CA ILE A 347 -4.81 7.94 -0.75
C ILE A 347 -3.51 7.65 -1.51
N ASP A 348 -2.77 6.68 -1.04
CA ASP A 348 -1.61 6.15 -1.73
C ASP A 348 -2.07 5.43 -3.01
N HIS A 349 -1.40 5.72 -4.12
CA HIS A 349 -1.68 5.13 -5.43
C HIS A 349 -3.17 5.11 -5.81
N VAL A 350 -3.80 6.27 -5.88
CA VAL A 350 -5.24 6.40 -6.25
C VAL A 350 -5.55 5.73 -7.59
N LEU A 351 -4.57 5.65 -8.48
CA LEU A 351 -4.69 4.95 -9.77
C LEU A 351 -5.11 3.49 -9.61
N GLY A 352 -4.82 2.86 -8.46
CA GLY A 352 -5.25 1.50 -8.12
C GLY A 352 -6.77 1.31 -8.05
N PHE A 353 -7.55 2.40 -7.89
CA PHE A 353 -9.01 2.38 -7.94
C PHE A 353 -9.56 2.43 -9.37
N PHE A 354 -8.76 2.86 -10.33
CA PHE A 354 -9.04 2.80 -11.78
C PHE A 354 -8.62 1.45 -12.34
N ARG A 355 -7.37 1.09 -12.13
CA ARG A 355 -6.72 -0.16 -12.47
C ARG A 355 -5.46 -0.33 -11.62
N ILE A 356 -5.08 -1.56 -11.36
CA ILE A 356 -3.83 -1.90 -10.69
C ILE A 356 -2.89 -2.63 -11.66
N TRP A 357 -1.59 -2.41 -11.53
CA TRP A 357 -0.60 -3.24 -12.20
C TRP A 357 -0.47 -4.55 -11.42
N GLU A 358 -1.04 -5.61 -11.98
CA GLU A 358 -1.05 -6.94 -11.37
C GLU A 358 0.06 -7.81 -11.96
N ILE A 359 0.96 -8.24 -11.10
CA ILE A 359 2.14 -9.03 -11.43
C ILE A 359 1.88 -10.47 -10.99
N PRO A 360 2.20 -11.50 -11.83
CA PRO A 360 2.09 -12.89 -11.44
C PRO A 360 2.90 -13.21 -10.17
N VAL A 361 2.39 -14.09 -9.30
CA VAL A 361 3.05 -14.43 -8.03
C VAL A 361 4.45 -15.04 -8.24
N GLU A 362 4.67 -15.70 -9.38
CA GLU A 362 5.93 -16.33 -9.76
C GLU A 362 6.96 -15.34 -10.33
N SER A 363 6.59 -14.08 -10.54
CA SER A 363 7.49 -13.03 -11.04
C SER A 363 8.20 -12.31 -9.92
N VAL A 364 9.46 -11.95 -10.15
CA VAL A 364 10.26 -11.08 -9.27
C VAL A 364 10.16 -9.64 -9.73
N HIS A 365 10.28 -9.38 -11.03
CA HIS A 365 10.16 -8.06 -11.66
C HIS A 365 8.72 -7.73 -12.08
N GLY A 366 8.47 -6.47 -12.36
CA GLY A 366 7.16 -5.98 -12.79
C GLY A 366 6.85 -6.12 -14.27
N LEU A 367 7.81 -6.54 -15.12
CA LEU A 367 7.66 -6.58 -16.58
C LEU A 367 6.53 -7.48 -17.09
N LEU A 368 6.24 -8.59 -16.40
CA LEU A 368 5.17 -9.53 -16.73
C LEU A 368 3.81 -9.14 -16.15
N GLY A 369 3.71 -7.92 -15.60
CA GLY A 369 2.45 -7.40 -15.11
C GLY A 369 1.49 -7.02 -16.24
N GLN A 370 0.23 -6.89 -15.89
CA GLN A 370 -0.84 -6.37 -16.75
C GLN A 370 -1.79 -5.50 -15.93
N PHE A 371 -2.42 -4.51 -16.55
CA PHE A 371 -3.44 -3.72 -15.86
C PHE A 371 -4.70 -4.55 -15.59
N GLN A 372 -5.18 -4.52 -14.34
CA GLN A 372 -6.42 -5.14 -13.92
C GLN A 372 -7.35 -4.12 -13.24
N PRO A 373 -8.60 -3.98 -13.73
CA PRO A 373 -9.12 -4.57 -14.96
C PRO A 373 -8.62 -3.81 -16.20
N SER A 374 -8.63 -4.48 -17.35
CA SER A 374 -8.37 -3.86 -18.66
C SER A 374 -9.06 -4.62 -19.81
N LEU A 375 -9.18 -3.95 -20.94
CA LEU A 375 -9.75 -4.50 -22.17
C LEU A 375 -8.63 -5.16 -22.99
N GLY A 376 -8.36 -6.44 -22.74
CA GLY A 376 -7.44 -7.23 -23.56
C GLY A 376 -7.96 -7.37 -25.01
N PHE A 377 -7.09 -7.82 -25.90
CA PHE A 377 -7.42 -8.07 -27.29
C PHE A 377 -7.75 -9.55 -27.51
N THR A 378 -8.78 -9.80 -28.32
CA THR A 378 -8.96 -11.11 -28.94
C THR A 378 -7.95 -11.30 -30.06
N ARG A 379 -7.74 -12.57 -30.47
CA ARG A 379 -6.92 -12.89 -31.65
C ARG A 379 -7.36 -12.11 -32.89
N ALA A 380 -8.66 -12.08 -33.17
CA ALA A 380 -9.21 -11.39 -34.34
C ALA A 380 -8.95 -9.87 -34.30
N GLU A 381 -9.03 -9.26 -33.13
CA GLU A 381 -8.67 -7.85 -32.97
C GLU A 381 -7.19 -7.60 -33.25
N ILE A 382 -6.27 -8.45 -32.74
CA ILE A 382 -4.85 -8.32 -33.02
C ILE A 382 -4.58 -8.42 -34.53
N GLU A 383 -5.20 -9.39 -35.20
CA GLU A 383 -5.07 -9.58 -36.66
C GLU A 383 -5.66 -8.40 -37.45
N SER A 384 -6.65 -7.70 -36.93
CA SER A 384 -7.21 -6.50 -37.56
C SER A 384 -6.23 -5.31 -37.58
N TYR A 385 -5.24 -5.27 -36.69
CA TYR A 385 -4.14 -4.29 -36.72
C TYR A 385 -3.08 -4.63 -37.78
N GLY A 386 -3.17 -5.83 -38.38
CA GLY A 386 -2.22 -6.31 -39.40
C GLY A 386 -1.15 -7.25 -38.88
N LEU A 387 -1.22 -7.66 -37.62
CA LEU A 387 -0.29 -8.63 -37.03
C LEU A 387 -0.92 -10.02 -37.02
N MET A 388 -0.43 -10.94 -37.88
CA MET A 388 -0.89 -12.33 -37.84
C MET A 388 -0.50 -12.98 -36.51
N PHE A 389 -1.50 -13.29 -35.69
CA PHE A 389 -1.27 -13.74 -34.32
C PHE A 389 -0.81 -15.20 -34.26
N ARG A 390 0.37 -15.41 -33.69
CA ARG A 390 0.99 -16.72 -33.46
C ARG A 390 1.22 -16.90 -31.96
N GLU A 391 0.24 -17.46 -31.27
CA GLU A 391 0.26 -17.61 -29.81
C GLU A 391 1.51 -18.35 -29.29
N ASP A 392 1.86 -19.45 -29.98
CA ASP A 392 3.03 -20.27 -29.62
C ASP A 392 4.37 -19.54 -29.74
N PHE A 393 4.39 -18.45 -30.49
CA PHE A 393 5.58 -17.62 -30.65
C PHE A 393 5.52 -16.36 -29.79
N PHE A 394 4.39 -15.66 -29.77
CA PHE A 394 4.28 -14.35 -29.13
C PHE A 394 4.08 -14.38 -27.62
N CYS A 395 3.55 -15.50 -27.08
CA CYS A 395 3.27 -15.64 -25.65
C CYS A 395 4.27 -16.55 -24.92
N ARG A 396 5.41 -16.82 -25.52
CA ARG A 396 6.49 -17.61 -24.93
C ARG A 396 7.81 -16.86 -24.96
N PRO A 397 8.72 -17.08 -24.00
CA PRO A 397 10.05 -16.53 -24.02
C PRO A 397 10.79 -16.84 -25.32
N TYR A 398 11.36 -15.81 -25.95
CA TYR A 398 12.12 -15.95 -27.20
C TYR A 398 13.56 -16.33 -26.87
N ILE A 399 13.91 -17.60 -27.05
CA ILE A 399 15.20 -18.12 -26.68
C ILE A 399 15.75 -18.95 -27.84
N THR A 400 16.95 -18.58 -28.32
CA THR A 400 17.74 -19.29 -29.34
C THR A 400 19.18 -19.38 -28.88
N GLU A 401 19.96 -20.26 -29.50
CA GLU A 401 21.42 -20.36 -29.25
C GLU A 401 22.12 -19.03 -29.56
N GLU A 402 21.64 -18.27 -30.57
CA GLU A 402 22.19 -16.97 -30.92
C GLU A 402 21.95 -15.96 -29.78
N VAL A 403 20.74 -15.89 -29.21
CA VAL A 403 20.41 -15.03 -28.07
C VAL A 403 21.29 -15.40 -26.87
N LEU A 404 21.45 -16.69 -26.58
CA LEU A 404 22.32 -17.13 -25.47
C LEU A 404 23.79 -16.75 -25.71
N SER A 405 24.27 -16.90 -26.96
CA SER A 405 25.63 -16.49 -27.31
C SER A 405 25.86 -14.99 -27.15
N GLN A 406 24.88 -14.16 -27.52
CA GLN A 406 24.95 -12.70 -27.33
C GLN A 406 24.95 -12.31 -25.86
N MET A 407 24.16 -12.99 -25.02
CA MET A 407 24.01 -12.66 -23.59
C MET A 407 25.14 -13.20 -22.73
N PHE A 408 25.63 -14.39 -23.01
CA PHE A 408 26.54 -15.13 -22.11
C PHE A 408 27.95 -15.41 -22.68
N GLY A 409 28.18 -15.10 -23.99
CA GLY A 409 29.47 -15.31 -24.64
C GLY A 409 29.94 -16.75 -24.51
N ASP A 410 31.15 -16.94 -24.04
CA ASP A 410 31.79 -18.27 -23.91
C ASP A 410 31.05 -19.21 -22.94
N ARG A 411 30.17 -18.70 -22.09
CA ARG A 411 29.35 -19.50 -21.16
C ARG A 411 28.03 -19.98 -21.77
N ALA A 412 27.70 -19.57 -22.99
CA ALA A 412 26.40 -19.84 -23.60
C ALA A 412 26.06 -21.34 -23.68
N GLU A 413 26.99 -22.19 -24.07
CA GLU A 413 26.79 -23.65 -24.16
C GLU A 413 26.48 -24.27 -22.78
N GLN A 414 27.26 -23.90 -21.78
CA GLN A 414 27.02 -24.35 -20.39
C GLN A 414 25.65 -23.88 -19.87
N ILE A 415 25.29 -22.63 -20.12
CA ILE A 415 24.00 -22.04 -19.74
C ILE A 415 22.85 -22.76 -20.46
N ALA A 416 23.01 -23.03 -21.77
CA ALA A 416 22.01 -23.78 -22.54
C ALA A 416 21.74 -25.17 -21.95
N HIS A 417 22.76 -25.91 -21.64
CA HIS A 417 22.62 -27.25 -21.04
C HIS A 417 22.05 -27.22 -19.61
N THR A 418 22.36 -26.19 -18.84
CA THR A 418 21.97 -26.14 -17.43
C THR A 418 20.50 -25.73 -17.27
N TYR A 419 20.04 -24.76 -18.04
CA TYR A 419 18.75 -24.10 -17.77
C TYR A 419 17.69 -24.34 -18.84
N PHE A 420 18.08 -24.85 -20.02
CA PHE A 420 17.16 -24.95 -21.14
C PHE A 420 17.15 -26.38 -21.73
N GLU A 421 16.11 -26.63 -22.51
CA GLU A 421 15.97 -27.84 -23.32
C GLU A 421 15.47 -27.47 -24.73
N PRO A 422 15.77 -28.30 -25.77
CA PRO A 422 15.25 -28.07 -27.12
C PRO A 422 13.73 -28.02 -27.14
N PHE A 423 13.19 -27.09 -27.95
CA PHE A 423 11.76 -26.95 -28.15
C PHE A 423 11.42 -27.19 -29.64
N GLN A 424 10.92 -26.22 -30.39
CA GLN A 424 10.55 -26.37 -31.80
C GLN A 424 11.56 -25.66 -32.71
N GLY A 425 12.11 -26.38 -33.70
CA GLY A 425 13.08 -25.80 -34.62
C GLY A 425 14.35 -25.28 -33.90
N PRO A 426 14.72 -24.01 -34.09
CA PRO A 426 15.91 -23.42 -33.46
C PRO A 426 15.67 -22.91 -32.05
N TYR A 427 14.46 -23.09 -31.50
CA TYR A 427 14.08 -22.49 -30.22
C TYR A 427 14.40 -23.43 -29.06
N LEU A 428 14.72 -22.80 -27.93
CA LEU A 428 14.89 -23.43 -26.63
C LEU A 428 13.74 -23.00 -25.71
N ARG A 429 13.48 -23.79 -24.66
CA ARG A 429 12.61 -23.42 -23.56
C ARG A 429 13.29 -23.69 -22.24
N PHE A 430 12.89 -22.96 -21.20
CA PHE A 430 13.34 -23.26 -19.85
C PHE A 430 12.99 -24.69 -19.45
N GLN A 431 13.92 -25.36 -18.78
CA GLN A 431 13.59 -26.56 -18.01
C GLN A 431 12.57 -26.18 -16.92
N LYS A 432 11.70 -27.12 -16.56
CA LYS A 432 10.59 -26.90 -15.61
C LYS A 432 11.03 -26.35 -14.24
N GLU A 433 12.24 -26.65 -13.85
CA GLU A 433 12.86 -26.19 -12.61
C GLU A 433 13.24 -24.71 -12.62
N TYR A 434 13.28 -24.07 -13.80
CA TYR A 434 13.74 -22.69 -14.01
C TYR A 434 12.76 -21.84 -14.85
N ASP A 435 11.54 -22.33 -15.07
CA ASP A 435 10.58 -21.72 -15.99
C ASP A 435 9.87 -20.47 -15.41
N THR A 436 10.17 -20.08 -14.15
CA THR A 436 9.66 -18.85 -13.53
C THR A 436 10.78 -18.09 -12.82
N GLN A 437 10.61 -16.77 -12.69
CA GLN A 437 11.60 -15.94 -12.00
C GLN A 437 11.76 -16.33 -10.51
N CYS A 438 10.70 -16.74 -9.82
CA CYS A 438 10.81 -17.19 -8.43
C CYS A 438 11.63 -18.49 -8.31
N LYS A 439 11.45 -19.47 -9.20
CA LYS A 439 12.26 -20.70 -9.22
C LYS A 439 13.73 -20.42 -9.51
N ILE A 440 14.00 -19.51 -10.43
CA ILE A 440 15.37 -19.05 -10.75
C ILE A 440 15.97 -18.38 -9.49
N LYS A 441 15.23 -17.51 -8.81
CA LYS A 441 15.67 -16.84 -7.58
C LYS A 441 16.10 -17.81 -6.49
N GLU A 442 15.37 -18.92 -6.35
CA GLU A 442 15.63 -19.92 -5.30
C GLU A 442 16.84 -20.80 -5.60
N LYS A 443 17.16 -21.03 -6.90
CA LYS A 443 18.11 -22.05 -7.32
C LYS A 443 19.40 -21.51 -7.95
N VAL A 444 19.40 -20.26 -8.40
CA VAL A 444 20.55 -19.66 -9.10
C VAL A 444 21.24 -18.67 -8.16
N GLU A 445 22.47 -19.00 -7.74
CA GLU A 445 23.24 -18.17 -6.80
C GLU A 445 23.93 -16.98 -7.49
N ASP A 446 24.44 -17.18 -8.71
CA ASP A 446 25.11 -16.14 -9.51
C ASP A 446 24.10 -15.04 -9.88
N ALA A 447 24.34 -13.83 -9.37
CA ALA A 447 23.43 -12.71 -9.52
C ALA A 447 23.31 -12.24 -10.98
N ASP A 448 24.39 -12.27 -11.76
CA ASP A 448 24.41 -11.83 -13.15
C ASP A 448 23.68 -12.83 -14.05
N ILE A 449 23.92 -14.13 -13.84
CA ILE A 449 23.16 -15.19 -14.54
C ILE A 449 21.69 -15.08 -14.18
N ARG A 450 21.37 -14.92 -12.92
CA ARG A 450 19.97 -14.80 -12.44
C ARG A 450 19.23 -13.65 -13.10
N GLU A 451 19.84 -12.47 -13.18
CA GLU A 451 19.24 -11.30 -13.82
C GLU A 451 19.06 -11.49 -15.34
N ALA A 452 20.03 -12.10 -16.00
CA ALA A 452 19.94 -12.44 -17.41
C ALA A 452 18.80 -13.45 -17.68
N LEU A 453 18.68 -14.50 -16.86
CA LEU A 453 17.58 -15.46 -16.95
C LEU A 453 16.21 -14.81 -16.68
N TYR A 454 16.10 -13.86 -15.73
CA TYR A 454 14.87 -13.10 -15.52
C TYR A 454 14.46 -12.30 -16.76
N SER A 455 15.42 -11.71 -17.46
CA SER A 455 15.15 -10.98 -18.69
C SER A 455 14.61 -11.92 -19.78
N LEU A 456 15.20 -13.11 -19.92
CA LEU A 456 14.72 -14.12 -20.87
C LEU A 456 13.31 -14.63 -20.56
N VAL A 457 12.96 -14.82 -19.27
CA VAL A 457 11.58 -15.19 -18.88
C VAL A 457 10.59 -14.11 -19.32
N SER A 458 11.01 -12.85 -19.34
CA SER A 458 10.16 -11.70 -19.68
C SER A 458 10.14 -11.37 -21.18
N ASP A 459 10.95 -12.03 -22.01
CA ASP A 459 11.05 -11.76 -23.44
C ASP A 459 9.89 -12.41 -24.23
N VAL A 460 8.70 -11.84 -24.03
CA VAL A 460 7.44 -12.22 -24.67
C VAL A 460 6.77 -11.01 -25.29
N LEU A 461 6.08 -11.16 -26.42
CA LEU A 461 5.39 -10.04 -27.09
C LEU A 461 4.02 -9.74 -26.46
N PHE A 462 3.30 -10.80 -26.06
CA PHE A 462 1.99 -10.72 -25.44
C PHE A 462 1.93 -11.58 -24.17
N LEU A 463 1.09 -11.13 -23.24
CA LEU A 463 0.69 -11.88 -22.06
C LEU A 463 -0.77 -12.33 -22.22
N ARG A 464 -1.08 -13.54 -21.78
CA ARG A 464 -2.48 -13.98 -21.68
C ARG A 464 -3.16 -13.30 -20.49
N ASP A 465 -4.44 -12.98 -20.64
CA ASP A 465 -5.22 -12.48 -19.50
C ASP A 465 -5.36 -13.56 -18.42
N HIS A 466 -5.14 -13.18 -17.17
CA HIS A 466 -5.14 -14.12 -16.04
C HIS A 466 -6.51 -14.77 -15.77
N LYS A 467 -7.61 -14.10 -16.17
CA LYS A 467 -8.99 -14.54 -15.90
C LYS A 467 -9.72 -14.98 -17.17
N ARG A 468 -9.29 -14.49 -18.33
CA ARG A 468 -9.94 -14.68 -19.64
C ARG A 468 -8.88 -15.16 -20.64
N PRO A 469 -8.65 -16.48 -20.73
CA PRO A 469 -7.52 -17.04 -21.48
C PRO A 469 -7.55 -16.82 -23.00
N ASP A 470 -8.68 -16.36 -23.52
CA ASP A 470 -8.89 -15.98 -24.93
C ASP A 470 -8.52 -14.50 -25.23
N LEU A 471 -8.09 -13.75 -24.21
CA LEU A 471 -7.64 -12.37 -24.35
C LEU A 471 -6.12 -12.24 -24.09
N TYR A 472 -5.54 -11.26 -24.78
CA TYR A 472 -4.12 -11.00 -24.77
C TYR A 472 -3.83 -9.53 -24.50
N HIS A 473 -2.72 -9.28 -23.80
CA HIS A 473 -2.24 -7.95 -23.46
C HIS A 473 -0.83 -7.76 -24.04
N PRO A 474 -0.53 -6.64 -24.72
CA PRO A 474 0.82 -6.38 -25.17
C PRO A 474 1.73 -6.24 -23.94
N ARG A 475 2.91 -6.89 -23.96
CA ARG A 475 3.87 -6.76 -22.86
C ARG A 475 4.51 -5.38 -22.90
N ILE A 476 4.48 -4.70 -21.75
CA ILE A 476 5.01 -3.34 -21.62
C ILE A 476 6.52 -3.30 -21.89
N SER A 477 7.00 -2.28 -22.59
CA SER A 477 8.42 -2.03 -22.90
C SER A 477 9.11 -3.15 -23.69
N VAL A 478 8.35 -3.99 -24.41
CA VAL A 478 8.91 -5.12 -25.20
C VAL A 478 9.75 -4.67 -26.38
N GLN A 479 9.67 -3.40 -26.78
CA GLN A 479 10.43 -2.83 -27.89
C GLN A 479 11.95 -2.93 -27.71
N TYR A 480 12.44 -3.19 -26.51
CA TYR A 480 13.86 -3.34 -26.18
C TYR A 480 14.32 -4.80 -26.19
N ASP A 481 13.42 -5.77 -26.40
CA ASP A 481 13.71 -7.21 -26.23
C ASP A 481 13.90 -7.94 -27.57
N TYR A 482 14.50 -9.13 -27.51
CA TYR A 482 14.86 -9.90 -28.68
C TYR A 482 13.65 -10.27 -29.53
N ILE A 483 12.54 -10.69 -28.93
CA ILE A 483 11.32 -11.06 -29.66
C ILE A 483 10.80 -9.93 -30.56
N TYR A 484 10.82 -8.69 -30.08
CA TYR A 484 10.38 -7.55 -30.87
C TYR A 484 11.32 -7.29 -32.06
N HIS A 485 12.63 -7.43 -31.84
CA HIS A 485 13.63 -7.22 -32.89
C HIS A 485 13.55 -8.27 -34.01
N GLN A 486 12.96 -9.44 -33.75
CA GLN A 486 12.74 -10.48 -34.76
C GLN A 486 11.52 -10.24 -35.64
N LEU A 487 10.68 -9.27 -35.32
CA LEU A 487 9.51 -8.92 -36.13
C LEU A 487 9.95 -8.22 -37.44
N SER A 488 9.19 -8.46 -38.52
CA SER A 488 9.30 -7.65 -39.73
C SER A 488 8.93 -6.19 -39.44
N GLU A 489 9.39 -5.25 -40.26
CA GLU A 489 9.01 -3.83 -40.09
C GLU A 489 7.51 -3.61 -40.18
N ALA A 490 6.80 -4.40 -40.98
CA ALA A 490 5.34 -4.36 -41.07
C ALA A 490 4.68 -4.85 -39.75
N ASP A 491 5.18 -5.93 -39.17
CA ASP A 491 4.69 -6.46 -37.89
C ASP A 491 5.01 -5.53 -36.73
N LYS A 492 6.20 -4.90 -36.69
CA LYS A 492 6.55 -3.86 -35.70
C LYS A 492 5.59 -2.68 -35.78
N ALA A 493 5.31 -2.20 -37.01
CA ALA A 493 4.36 -1.09 -37.20
C ALA A 493 2.94 -1.47 -36.75
N ALA A 494 2.48 -2.69 -37.04
CA ALA A 494 1.20 -3.20 -36.60
C ALA A 494 1.12 -3.33 -35.06
N PHE A 495 2.15 -3.93 -34.48
CA PHE A 495 2.26 -4.07 -33.01
C PHE A 495 2.30 -2.73 -32.30
N ASN A 496 3.06 -1.75 -32.80
CA ASN A 496 3.15 -0.44 -32.15
C ASN A 496 1.82 0.31 -32.16
N ARG A 497 1.03 0.24 -33.26
CA ARG A 497 -0.34 0.82 -33.27
C ARG A 497 -1.24 0.17 -32.24
N LEU A 498 -1.19 -1.15 -32.11
CA LEU A 498 -1.95 -1.91 -31.11
C LEU A 498 -1.48 -1.56 -29.69
N TYR A 499 -0.17 -1.45 -29.48
CA TYR A 499 0.45 -1.09 -28.21
C TYR A 499 0.00 0.31 -27.74
N ASP A 500 0.07 1.30 -28.62
CA ASP A 500 -0.35 2.67 -28.34
C ASP A 500 -1.85 2.73 -28.02
N ASP A 501 -2.69 2.03 -28.79
CA ASP A 501 -4.11 1.95 -28.50
C ASP A 501 -4.36 1.36 -27.12
N TYR A 502 -3.70 0.23 -26.78
CA TYR A 502 -3.90 -0.44 -25.51
C TYR A 502 -3.53 0.43 -24.30
N PHE A 503 -2.35 1.02 -24.31
CA PHE A 503 -1.83 1.74 -23.14
C PHE A 503 -2.39 3.16 -23.00
N TYR A 504 -2.76 3.83 -24.10
CA TYR A 504 -3.09 5.25 -24.06
C TYR A 504 -4.54 5.59 -24.46
N HIS A 505 -5.27 4.70 -25.13
CA HIS A 505 -6.60 5.06 -25.67
C HIS A 505 -7.71 4.08 -25.29
N ARG A 506 -7.58 2.80 -25.63
CA ARG A 506 -8.62 1.78 -25.55
C ARG A 506 -9.32 1.70 -24.19
N ASN A 507 -8.57 1.88 -23.12
CA ASN A 507 -9.03 1.67 -21.76
C ASN A 507 -9.59 2.93 -21.07
N THR A 508 -9.44 4.12 -21.63
CA THR A 508 -9.74 5.40 -20.96
C THR A 508 -11.17 5.45 -20.40
N HIS A 509 -12.19 5.25 -21.22
CA HIS A 509 -13.58 5.27 -20.77
C HIS A 509 -13.96 4.05 -19.91
N PHE A 510 -13.30 2.93 -20.12
CA PHE A 510 -13.50 1.75 -19.29
C PHE A 510 -12.99 2.02 -17.86
N TRP A 511 -11.78 2.53 -17.70
CA TRP A 511 -11.21 2.87 -16.39
C TRP A 511 -11.96 3.99 -15.69
N TYR A 512 -12.48 4.99 -16.43
CA TYR A 512 -13.40 5.98 -15.86
C TYR A 512 -14.58 5.29 -15.16
N ARG A 513 -15.27 4.39 -15.84
CA ARG A 513 -16.41 3.66 -15.27
C ARG A 513 -16.01 2.79 -14.08
N GLU A 514 -14.84 2.15 -14.15
CA GLU A 514 -14.34 1.34 -13.03
C GLU A 514 -14.04 2.17 -11.79
N ALA A 515 -13.48 3.35 -11.93
CA ALA A 515 -13.26 4.27 -10.82
C ALA A 515 -14.57 4.77 -10.22
N MET A 516 -15.54 5.14 -11.08
CA MET A 516 -16.83 5.68 -10.64
C MET A 516 -17.75 4.65 -9.97
N LYS A 517 -17.48 3.35 -10.12
CA LYS A 517 -18.14 2.29 -9.30
C LYS A 517 -17.70 2.30 -7.84
N LYS A 518 -16.55 2.85 -7.51
CA LYS A 518 -15.86 2.73 -6.22
C LYS A 518 -15.69 4.07 -5.51
N LEU A 519 -14.98 5.00 -6.12
CA LEU A 519 -14.51 6.24 -5.48
C LEU A 519 -15.63 7.11 -4.90
N PRO A 520 -16.78 7.34 -5.56
CA PRO A 520 -17.85 8.14 -4.96
C PRO A 520 -18.29 7.61 -3.59
N ARG A 521 -18.52 6.30 -3.51
CA ARG A 521 -18.91 5.63 -2.27
C ARG A 521 -17.85 5.75 -1.16
N LEU A 522 -16.58 5.68 -1.53
CA LEU A 522 -15.47 5.75 -0.59
C LEU A 522 -15.28 7.16 -0.05
N ILE A 523 -15.39 8.17 -0.90
CA ILE A 523 -15.23 9.58 -0.52
C ILE A 523 -16.37 10.02 0.40
N GLU A 524 -17.59 9.56 0.12
CA GLU A 524 -18.76 9.84 0.95
C GLU A 524 -18.74 9.11 2.31
N ALA A 525 -17.85 8.13 2.50
CA ALA A 525 -17.77 7.36 3.73
C ALA A 525 -17.34 8.18 4.95
N THR A 526 -16.64 9.30 4.72
CA THR A 526 -16.16 10.21 5.76
C THR A 526 -16.26 11.66 5.29
N ARG A 527 -16.00 12.57 6.21
CA ARG A 527 -15.92 14.01 5.92
C ARG A 527 -14.49 14.55 5.91
N MET A 528 -13.51 13.66 5.95
CA MET A 528 -12.11 14.06 5.82
C MET A 528 -11.84 14.62 4.42
N LEU A 529 -10.92 15.58 4.34
CA LEU A 529 -10.41 16.05 3.06
C LEU A 529 -9.62 14.94 2.38
N VAL A 530 -9.93 14.70 1.10
CA VAL A 530 -9.28 13.65 0.30
C VAL A 530 -8.18 14.25 -0.57
N CYS A 531 -6.98 13.72 -0.41
CA CYS A 531 -5.84 14.01 -1.28
C CYS A 531 -5.41 12.71 -1.96
N ALA A 532 -5.09 12.75 -3.24
CA ALA A 532 -4.64 11.60 -3.99
C ALA A 532 -3.14 11.65 -4.24
N GLU A 533 -2.49 10.49 -4.29
CA GLU A 533 -1.23 10.31 -4.98
C GLU A 533 -1.55 9.68 -6.34
N ASP A 534 -1.35 10.45 -7.39
CA ASP A 534 -1.71 10.13 -8.77
C ASP A 534 -0.50 10.18 -9.72
N LEU A 535 0.66 9.82 -9.21
CA LEU A 535 1.92 9.79 -9.97
C LEU A 535 2.06 8.51 -10.81
N GLY A 536 2.87 8.59 -11.86
CA GLY A 536 3.22 7.48 -12.75
C GLY A 536 2.52 7.55 -14.10
N MET A 537 2.14 6.41 -14.65
CA MET A 537 1.42 6.32 -15.92
C MET A 537 -0.06 6.67 -15.72
N VAL A 538 -0.40 7.96 -15.81
CA VAL A 538 -1.73 8.50 -15.49
C VAL A 538 -2.64 8.43 -16.72
N PRO A 539 -3.77 7.68 -16.68
CA PRO A 539 -4.76 7.71 -17.77
C PRO A 539 -5.48 9.06 -17.87
N ASP A 540 -5.86 9.45 -19.08
CA ASP A 540 -6.59 10.70 -19.36
C ASP A 540 -7.89 10.87 -18.55
N CYS A 541 -8.50 9.78 -18.11
CA CYS A 541 -9.73 9.84 -17.31
C CYS A 541 -9.50 10.20 -15.84
N VAL A 542 -8.28 10.19 -15.35
CA VAL A 542 -8.00 10.48 -13.93
C VAL A 542 -8.34 11.92 -13.56
N PRO A 543 -7.91 12.95 -14.30
CA PRO A 543 -8.34 14.33 -14.05
C PRO A 543 -9.87 14.50 -14.05
N TRP A 544 -10.62 13.78 -14.90
CA TRP A 544 -12.07 13.87 -14.94
C TRP A 544 -12.69 13.43 -13.60
N VAL A 545 -12.28 12.26 -13.11
CA VAL A 545 -12.79 11.71 -11.84
C VAL A 545 -12.36 12.58 -10.65
N ILE A 546 -11.10 13.00 -10.62
CA ILE A 546 -10.55 13.86 -9.55
C ILE A 546 -11.31 15.18 -9.47
N ASN A 547 -11.58 15.82 -10.60
CA ASN A 547 -12.36 17.05 -10.67
C ASN A 547 -13.81 16.85 -10.24
N ASP A 548 -14.48 15.81 -10.74
CA ASP A 548 -15.88 15.50 -10.41
C ASP A 548 -16.05 15.25 -8.91
N LEU A 549 -15.13 14.54 -8.30
CA LEU A 549 -15.19 14.12 -6.90
C LEU A 549 -14.49 15.10 -5.92
N LYS A 550 -13.92 16.21 -6.42
CA LYS A 550 -13.23 17.22 -5.61
C LYS A 550 -12.11 16.63 -4.74
N ILE A 551 -11.31 15.78 -5.35
CA ILE A 551 -10.09 15.21 -4.75
C ILE A 551 -8.92 16.14 -5.07
N LEU A 552 -8.03 16.38 -4.12
CA LEU A 552 -6.78 17.12 -4.35
C LEU A 552 -5.73 16.15 -4.93
N SER A 553 -5.19 16.48 -6.09
CA SER A 553 -4.07 15.74 -6.71
C SER A 553 -2.72 16.10 -6.10
N LEU A 554 -1.71 15.29 -6.37
CA LEU A 554 -0.33 15.53 -5.97
C LEU A 554 0.47 16.10 -7.14
N GLU A 555 1.00 17.30 -6.94
CA GLU A 555 1.97 17.89 -7.87
C GLU A 555 3.33 17.98 -7.19
N LEU A 556 4.39 17.53 -7.86
CA LEU A 556 5.76 17.61 -7.39
C LEU A 556 6.48 18.75 -8.11
N GLN A 557 6.91 19.76 -7.37
CA GLN A 557 7.60 20.94 -7.93
C GLN A 557 8.88 20.58 -8.70
N SER A 558 9.52 19.46 -8.34
CA SER A 558 10.74 18.98 -9.00
C SER A 558 10.49 18.12 -10.24
N MET A 559 9.26 17.79 -10.54
CA MET A 559 8.86 17.04 -11.74
C MET A 559 8.30 18.01 -12.77
N PRO A 560 8.82 17.97 -14.03
CA PRO A 560 8.30 18.82 -15.10
C PRO A 560 6.89 18.42 -15.51
#